data_cd1566cd0df554b1b356853397085e54
#
_entry.id   cd1566cd0df554b1b356853397085e54
#
_cell.length_a   1.000
_cell.length_b   1.000
_cell.length_c   1.000
_cell.angle_alpha   90.00
_cell.angle_beta   90.00
_cell.angle_gamma   90.00
#
_symmetry.space_group_name_H-M   'P 1'
#
loop_
_entity.id
_entity.type
_entity.pdbx_description
1 polymer ?
#
loop_
_entity_poly.entity_id
_entity_poly.type
_entity_poly.pdbx_seq_one_letter_code
_entity_poly.pdbx_strand_id
1 'polypeptide(L)'
;MSDGDLAQRVQRGDRRALARLISAIESGDPASEKAVAALVEEVAPAPRIGITGPPGAGKSTLVGAVIAELRSRGDTVAVLAVDPSSPVTGGALLGDRIRMQDHVEDPGVYIRSMASRGHLGGLSPAAGPTIAVLARSGFDIVLVETVGVGQSEVEVMDHVDQVVLVVSPGWGDQIQADKAGIVEITDVFVVNKGDRPGVEVVQRALLERMGGLEAPVLVTAAINGEGVPALVDVIR
;
A
#
# COMPACT_ATOMS: atom_id res chain seq x y z
N MET A 1 18.30 -20.92 15.99
CA MET A 1 17.03 -21.10 15.28
C MET A 1 17.39 -21.25 13.83
N SER A 2 17.00 -22.34 13.15
CA SER A 2 17.30 -22.53 11.73
C SER A 2 16.42 -21.63 10.87
N ASP A 3 16.90 -21.23 9.70
CA ASP A 3 16.18 -20.34 8.77
C ASP A 3 14.84 -20.95 8.33
N GLY A 4 14.76 -22.30 8.19
CA GLY A 4 13.53 -23.03 7.89
C GLY A 4 12.50 -22.99 9.04
N ASP A 5 12.92 -22.87 10.30
CA ASP A 5 12.02 -22.66 11.43
C ASP A 5 11.34 -21.28 11.37
N LEU A 6 12.06 -20.24 10.91
CA LEU A 6 11.51 -18.90 10.81
C LEU A 6 10.40 -18.80 9.74
N ALA A 7 10.65 -19.36 8.55
CA ALA A 7 9.66 -19.39 7.46
C ALA A 7 8.38 -20.14 7.86
N GLN A 8 8.50 -21.33 8.46
CA GLN A 8 7.35 -22.10 8.92
C GLN A 8 6.52 -21.38 9.99
N ARG A 9 7.18 -20.64 10.89
CA ARG A 9 6.47 -19.86 11.91
C ARG A 9 5.71 -18.69 11.29
N VAL A 10 6.29 -18.03 10.28
CA VAL A 10 5.60 -16.98 9.52
C VAL A 10 4.37 -17.54 8.83
N GLN A 11 4.47 -18.69 8.16
CA GLN A 11 3.34 -19.38 7.53
C GLN A 11 2.20 -19.70 8.51
N ARG A 12 2.55 -20.01 9.77
CA ARG A 12 1.57 -20.30 10.85
C ARG A 12 0.97 -19.03 11.48
N GLY A 13 1.26 -17.85 10.94
CA GLY A 13 0.74 -16.57 11.44
C GLY A 13 1.45 -16.03 12.68
N ASP A 14 2.69 -16.51 12.99
CA ASP A 14 3.46 -15.97 14.12
C ASP A 14 3.94 -14.54 13.80
N ARG A 15 3.24 -13.55 14.34
CA ARG A 15 3.53 -12.12 14.14
C ARG A 15 4.92 -11.70 14.63
N ARG A 16 5.45 -12.37 15.68
CA ARG A 16 6.80 -12.06 16.18
C ARG A 16 7.85 -12.58 15.19
N ALA A 17 7.61 -13.76 14.60
CA ALA A 17 8.48 -14.31 13.56
C ALA A 17 8.43 -13.42 12.31
N LEU A 18 7.25 -12.98 11.89
CA LEU A 18 7.05 -12.04 10.77
C LEU A 18 7.81 -10.73 11.00
N ALA A 19 7.62 -10.09 12.16
CA ALA A 19 8.31 -8.84 12.50
C ALA A 19 9.84 -8.99 12.50
N ARG A 20 10.36 -10.12 12.98
CA ARG A 20 11.80 -10.42 12.97
C ARG A 20 12.33 -10.62 11.57
N LEU A 21 11.60 -11.37 10.72
CA LEU A 21 11.99 -11.59 9.33
C LEU A 21 12.03 -10.27 8.56
N ILE A 22 11.00 -9.42 8.71
CA ILE A 22 10.99 -8.09 8.07
C ILE A 22 12.17 -7.24 8.56
N SER A 23 12.48 -7.24 9.86
CA SER A 23 13.61 -6.49 10.38
C SER A 23 14.97 -7.01 9.85
N ALA A 24 15.11 -8.32 9.66
CA ALA A 24 16.29 -8.93 9.04
C ALA A 24 16.42 -8.52 7.57
N ILE A 25 15.32 -8.49 6.81
CA ILE A 25 15.28 -7.99 5.42
C ILE A 25 15.72 -6.52 5.38
N GLU A 26 15.17 -5.68 6.26
CA GLU A 26 15.51 -4.25 6.34
C GLU A 26 16.97 -3.99 6.68
N SER A 27 17.59 -4.87 7.47
CA SER A 27 19.00 -4.76 7.83
C SER A 27 19.95 -5.37 6.79
N GLY A 28 19.43 -6.04 5.76
CA GLY A 28 20.24 -6.75 4.76
C GLY A 28 20.92 -8.00 5.31
N ASP A 29 20.32 -8.65 6.31
CA ASP A 29 20.85 -9.91 6.87
C ASP A 29 20.74 -11.03 5.84
N PRO A 30 21.86 -11.64 5.37
CA PRO A 30 21.83 -12.71 4.39
C PRO A 30 20.99 -13.94 4.81
N ALA A 31 20.81 -14.16 6.10
CA ALA A 31 19.96 -15.25 6.60
C ALA A 31 18.49 -15.05 6.23
N SER A 32 18.05 -13.80 6.03
CA SER A 32 16.68 -13.51 5.60
C SER A 32 16.37 -14.00 4.18
N GLU A 33 17.34 -14.03 3.28
CA GLU A 33 17.16 -14.42 1.88
C GLU A 33 16.65 -15.85 1.74
N LYS A 34 17.18 -16.78 2.54
CA LYS A 34 16.77 -18.20 2.55
C LYS A 34 15.34 -18.36 3.05
N ALA A 35 14.97 -17.62 4.10
CA ALA A 35 13.60 -17.66 4.64
C ALA A 35 12.59 -17.07 3.66
N VAL A 36 12.95 -15.98 2.95
CA VAL A 36 12.14 -15.38 1.89
C VAL A 36 11.96 -16.36 0.73
N ALA A 37 13.06 -17.00 0.25
CA ALA A 37 13.02 -17.96 -0.84
C ALA A 37 12.09 -19.15 -0.51
N ALA A 38 12.21 -19.71 0.68
CA ALA A 38 11.35 -20.81 1.15
C ALA A 38 9.85 -20.40 1.14
N LEU A 39 9.53 -19.20 1.64
CA LEU A 39 8.15 -18.70 1.62
C LEU A 39 7.62 -18.51 0.20
N VAL A 40 8.46 -18.01 -0.72
CA VAL A 40 8.07 -17.76 -2.11
C VAL A 40 7.81 -19.06 -2.86
N GLU A 41 8.57 -20.12 -2.59
CA GLU A 41 8.41 -21.43 -3.24
C GLU A 41 7.22 -22.22 -2.70
N GLU A 42 6.94 -22.13 -1.40
CA GLU A 42 5.98 -23.01 -0.72
C GLU A 42 4.56 -22.45 -0.59
N VAL A 43 4.37 -21.12 -0.66
CA VAL A 43 3.10 -20.47 -0.34
C VAL A 43 2.64 -19.58 -1.48
N ALA A 44 1.40 -19.79 -1.94
CA ALA A 44 0.75 -18.89 -2.90
C ALA A 44 0.54 -17.49 -2.26
N PRO A 45 0.77 -16.40 -2.99
CA PRO A 45 0.61 -15.06 -2.45
C PRO A 45 -0.85 -14.66 -2.33
N ALA A 46 -1.19 -13.91 -1.29
CA ALA A 46 -2.40 -13.12 -1.23
C ALA A 46 -2.34 -11.93 -2.20
N PRO A 47 -3.48 -11.37 -2.66
CA PRO A 47 -3.53 -10.16 -3.46
C PRO A 47 -2.79 -8.99 -2.81
N ARG A 48 -2.04 -8.24 -3.62
CA ARG A 48 -1.22 -7.10 -3.21
C ARG A 48 -1.72 -5.85 -3.92
N ILE A 49 -2.21 -4.90 -3.16
CA ILE A 49 -2.82 -3.67 -3.67
C ILE A 49 -1.93 -2.48 -3.34
N GLY A 50 -1.39 -1.83 -4.36
CA GLY A 50 -0.64 -0.60 -4.22
C GLY A 50 -1.56 0.62 -4.17
N ILE A 51 -1.39 1.48 -3.17
CA ILE A 51 -2.17 2.70 -2.99
C ILE A 51 -1.21 3.88 -3.07
N THR A 52 -1.34 4.65 -4.13
CA THR A 52 -0.49 5.79 -4.42
C THR A 52 -1.32 7.05 -4.71
N GLY A 53 -0.65 8.17 -4.86
CA GLY A 53 -1.30 9.44 -5.17
C GLY A 53 -0.63 10.60 -4.44
N PRO A 54 -0.99 11.84 -4.76
CA PRO A 54 -0.34 13.03 -4.24
C PRO A 54 -0.45 13.16 -2.72
N PRO A 55 0.48 13.92 -2.12
CA PRO A 55 0.36 14.31 -0.73
C PRO A 55 -0.98 15.03 -0.48
N GLY A 56 -1.63 14.71 0.62
CA GLY A 56 -2.91 15.34 0.96
C GLY A 56 -4.15 14.79 0.24
N ALA A 57 -4.04 13.84 -0.69
CA ALA A 57 -5.21 13.19 -1.31
C ALA A 57 -6.07 12.37 -0.33
N GLY A 58 -5.51 12.04 0.84
CA GLY A 58 -6.23 11.29 1.88
C GLY A 58 -6.01 9.78 1.81
N LYS A 59 -4.89 9.33 1.25
CA LYS A 59 -4.53 7.90 1.12
C LYS A 59 -4.62 7.15 2.44
N SER A 60 -3.92 7.61 3.48
CA SER A 60 -3.90 6.92 4.78
C SER A 60 -5.27 6.85 5.44
N THR A 61 -6.12 7.88 5.24
CA THR A 61 -7.52 7.85 5.69
C THR A 61 -8.32 6.82 4.89
N LEU A 62 -8.09 6.75 3.58
CA LEU A 62 -8.74 5.76 2.72
C LEU A 62 -8.28 4.34 3.06
N VAL A 63 -6.98 4.13 3.30
CA VAL A 63 -6.44 2.84 3.76
C VAL A 63 -7.12 2.42 5.07
N GLY A 64 -7.26 3.32 6.05
CA GLY A 64 -7.98 3.02 7.29
C GLY A 64 -9.45 2.61 7.04
N ALA A 65 -10.16 3.31 6.16
CA ALA A 65 -11.54 2.97 5.80
C ALA A 65 -11.63 1.63 5.03
N VAL A 66 -10.68 1.34 4.13
CA VAL A 66 -10.59 0.05 3.43
C VAL A 66 -10.31 -1.09 4.40
N ILE A 67 -9.40 -0.89 5.38
CA ILE A 67 -9.16 -1.88 6.44
C ILE A 67 -10.46 -2.16 7.20
N ALA A 68 -11.18 -1.13 7.65
CA ALA A 68 -12.43 -1.29 8.39
C ALA A 68 -13.46 -2.10 7.58
N GLU A 69 -13.61 -1.80 6.29
CA GLU A 69 -14.53 -2.50 5.40
C GLU A 69 -14.11 -3.96 5.18
N LEU A 70 -12.83 -4.25 4.90
CA LEU A 70 -12.30 -5.61 4.78
C LEU A 70 -12.51 -6.41 6.07
N ARG A 71 -12.22 -5.80 7.22
CA ARG A 71 -12.44 -6.43 8.53
C ARG A 71 -13.92 -6.72 8.82
N SER A 72 -14.82 -5.85 8.38
CA SER A 72 -16.26 -6.08 8.51
C SER A 72 -16.74 -7.29 7.70
N ARG A 73 -16.04 -7.60 6.61
CA ARG A 73 -16.27 -8.78 5.76
C ARG A 73 -15.57 -10.05 6.27
N GLY A 74 -14.76 -9.94 7.32
CA GLY A 74 -14.03 -11.04 7.94
C GLY A 74 -12.62 -11.26 7.40
N ASP A 75 -12.16 -10.46 6.42
CA ASP A 75 -10.82 -10.59 5.85
C ASP A 75 -9.73 -10.11 6.81
N THR A 76 -8.59 -10.77 6.80
CA THR A 76 -7.37 -10.36 7.51
C THR A 76 -6.48 -9.52 6.59
N VAL A 77 -5.88 -8.45 7.12
CA VAL A 77 -5.21 -7.43 6.31
C VAL A 77 -3.78 -7.18 6.79
N ALA A 78 -2.81 -7.25 5.89
CA ALA A 78 -1.48 -6.71 6.15
C ALA A 78 -1.32 -5.35 5.46
N VAL A 79 -0.67 -4.40 6.11
CA VAL A 79 -0.36 -3.08 5.57
C VAL A 79 1.13 -2.81 5.63
N LEU A 80 1.71 -2.44 4.50
CA LEU A 80 3.05 -1.87 4.41
C LEU A 80 2.94 -0.39 4.05
N ALA A 81 3.24 0.50 4.98
CA ALA A 81 3.35 1.93 4.73
C ALA A 81 4.81 2.27 4.39
N VAL A 82 5.06 2.72 3.18
CA VAL A 82 6.39 3.12 2.70
C VAL A 82 6.51 4.64 2.80
N ASP A 83 7.22 5.11 3.82
CA ASP A 83 7.37 6.53 4.13
C ASP A 83 8.73 7.08 3.66
N PRO A 84 8.82 8.39 3.34
CA PRO A 84 10.10 9.05 3.21
C PRO A 84 10.90 8.92 4.49
N SER A 85 12.21 8.72 4.36
CA SER A 85 13.09 8.66 5.53
C SER A 85 13.15 10.01 6.23
N SER A 86 13.06 10.01 7.55
CA SER A 86 13.36 11.18 8.35
C SER A 86 14.81 11.61 8.14
N PRO A 87 15.09 12.86 7.76
CA PRO A 87 16.46 13.35 7.61
C PRO A 87 17.24 13.36 8.93
N VAL A 88 16.55 13.27 10.07
CA VAL A 88 17.15 13.31 11.41
C VAL A 88 17.43 11.91 11.95
N THR A 89 16.51 10.97 11.79
CA THR A 89 16.60 9.63 12.39
C THR A 89 16.88 8.53 11.39
N GLY A 90 16.75 8.80 10.08
CA GLY A 90 16.84 7.79 9.02
C GLY A 90 15.71 6.75 9.04
N GLY A 91 14.78 6.83 9.99
CA GLY A 91 13.62 5.97 10.12
C GLY A 91 12.37 6.53 9.43
N ALA A 92 11.31 5.74 9.30
CA ALA A 92 10.02 6.19 8.79
C ALA A 92 9.45 7.34 9.64
N LEU A 93 8.84 8.31 8.97
CA LEU A 93 8.12 9.37 9.67
C LEU A 93 6.84 8.77 10.26
N LEU A 94 6.69 8.83 11.59
CA LEU A 94 5.62 8.19 12.37
C LEU A 94 4.19 8.69 12.08
N GLY A 95 4.02 9.62 11.14
CA GLY A 95 2.73 10.27 10.85
C GLY A 95 1.61 9.31 10.42
N ASP A 96 1.93 8.24 9.69
CA ASP A 96 0.93 7.33 9.16
C ASP A 96 0.46 6.29 10.18
N ARG A 97 1.30 5.91 11.14
CA ARG A 97 0.88 5.08 12.27
C ARG A 97 -0.24 5.70 13.09
N ILE A 98 -0.24 7.03 13.22
CA ILE A 98 -1.26 7.75 14.00
C ILE A 98 -2.64 7.66 13.32
N ARG A 99 -2.68 7.61 11.99
CA ARG A 99 -3.94 7.56 11.22
C ARG A 99 -4.57 6.17 11.14
N MET A 100 -3.79 5.12 11.44
CA MET A 100 -4.24 3.73 11.47
C MET A 100 -4.27 3.15 12.89
N GLN A 101 -4.16 4.01 13.94
CA GLN A 101 -4.13 3.58 15.35
C GLN A 101 -5.35 2.75 15.76
N ASP A 102 -6.52 3.06 15.19
CA ASP A 102 -7.76 2.36 15.49
C ASP A 102 -7.72 0.86 15.13
N HIS A 103 -6.79 0.45 14.25
CA HIS A 103 -6.64 -0.92 13.79
C HIS A 103 -5.44 -1.67 14.39
N VAL A 104 -4.59 -1.00 15.18
CA VAL A 104 -3.35 -1.59 15.73
C VAL A 104 -3.63 -2.73 16.70
N GLU A 105 -4.74 -2.65 17.44
CA GLU A 105 -5.16 -3.67 18.40
C GLU A 105 -6.00 -4.79 17.77
N ASP A 106 -6.43 -4.64 16.49
CA ASP A 106 -7.20 -5.70 15.81
C ASP A 106 -6.28 -6.90 15.49
N PRO A 107 -6.62 -8.10 16.02
CA PRO A 107 -5.85 -9.31 15.73
C PRO A 107 -5.90 -9.74 14.25
N GLY A 108 -6.82 -9.24 13.44
CA GLY A 108 -6.90 -9.47 12.01
C GLY A 108 -6.09 -8.47 11.16
N VAL A 109 -5.42 -7.47 11.79
CA VAL A 109 -4.65 -6.44 11.07
C VAL A 109 -3.19 -6.48 11.48
N TYR A 110 -2.27 -6.39 10.51
CA TYR A 110 -0.83 -6.23 10.73
C TYR A 110 -0.34 -4.99 9.99
N ILE A 111 0.26 -4.04 10.69
CA ILE A 111 0.77 -2.79 10.11
C ILE A 111 2.28 -2.68 10.31
N ARG A 112 3.01 -2.47 9.22
CA ARG A 112 4.45 -2.19 9.22
C ARG A 112 4.74 -0.90 8.46
N SER A 113 5.48 0.03 9.08
CA SER A 113 6.04 1.18 8.39
C SER A 113 7.48 0.89 8.00
N MET A 114 7.87 1.25 6.78
CA MET A 114 9.21 1.11 6.23
C MET A 114 9.69 2.45 5.72
N ALA A 115 10.93 2.80 6.03
CA ALA A 115 11.56 4.01 5.49
C ALA A 115 12.10 3.73 4.08
N SER A 116 11.92 4.66 3.15
CA SER A 116 12.50 4.59 1.79
C SER A 116 14.04 4.70 1.77
N ARG A 117 14.66 5.00 2.93
CA ARG A 117 16.12 5.05 3.19
C ARG A 117 16.96 5.73 2.11
N GLY A 118 16.62 7.00 1.75
CA GLY A 118 17.59 7.96 1.19
C GLY A 118 18.30 7.58 -0.11
N HIS A 119 17.88 6.55 -0.82
CA HIS A 119 18.28 6.40 -2.20
C HIS A 119 17.57 7.49 -2.99
N LEU A 120 18.34 8.43 -3.51
CA LEU A 120 17.85 9.49 -4.38
C LEU A 120 17.03 8.87 -5.52
N GLY A 121 15.69 8.80 -5.33
CA GLY A 121 14.76 8.38 -6.36
C GLY A 121 14.48 6.87 -6.48
N GLY A 122 14.85 6.00 -5.50
CA GLY A 122 14.62 4.56 -5.58
C GLY A 122 13.94 3.95 -4.36
N LEU A 123 13.31 2.80 -4.58
CA LEU A 123 12.72 1.94 -3.55
C LEU A 123 13.81 1.41 -2.60
N SER A 124 13.48 1.28 -1.32
CA SER A 124 14.33 0.47 -0.43
C SER A 124 14.42 -0.96 -0.98
N PRO A 125 15.65 -1.52 -1.16
CA PRO A 125 15.80 -2.92 -1.60
C PRO A 125 15.02 -3.94 -0.75
N ALA A 126 14.65 -3.53 0.46
CA ALA A 126 13.87 -4.34 1.39
C ALA A 126 12.36 -4.37 1.07
N ALA A 127 11.83 -3.45 0.25
CA ALA A 127 10.39 -3.34 0.07
C ALA A 127 9.81 -4.53 -0.71
N GLY A 128 10.37 -4.87 -1.87
CA GLY A 128 9.90 -6.02 -2.65
C GLY A 128 9.89 -7.34 -1.85
N PRO A 129 11.02 -7.75 -1.23
CA PRO A 129 11.06 -8.93 -0.36
C PRO A 129 10.06 -8.85 0.81
N THR A 130 9.86 -7.68 1.42
CA THR A 130 8.87 -7.51 2.49
C THR A 130 7.44 -7.69 2.01
N ILE A 131 7.07 -7.12 0.85
CA ILE A 131 5.76 -7.32 0.21
C ILE A 131 5.54 -8.81 -0.07
N ALA A 132 6.55 -9.50 -0.62
CA ALA A 132 6.48 -10.92 -0.92
C ALA A 132 6.26 -11.78 0.32
N VAL A 133 6.88 -11.44 1.46
CA VAL A 133 6.71 -12.10 2.75
C VAL A 133 5.32 -11.83 3.32
N LEU A 134 4.86 -10.58 3.33
CA LEU A 134 3.52 -10.22 3.82
C LEU A 134 2.43 -10.97 3.08
N ALA A 135 2.53 -11.05 1.74
CA ALA A 135 1.57 -11.77 0.91
C ALA A 135 1.52 -13.28 1.20
N ARG A 136 2.50 -13.83 1.91
CA ARG A 136 2.61 -15.26 2.23
C ARG A 136 2.54 -15.57 3.72
N SER A 137 2.12 -14.58 4.51
CA SER A 137 2.05 -14.68 5.98
C SER A 137 0.66 -15.00 6.51
N GLY A 138 -0.26 -15.50 5.65
CA GLY A 138 -1.59 -15.93 6.04
C GLY A 138 -2.63 -14.80 6.14
N PHE A 139 -2.36 -13.63 5.58
CA PHE A 139 -3.34 -12.56 5.40
C PHE A 139 -4.12 -12.77 4.11
N ASP A 140 -5.38 -12.33 4.07
CA ASP A 140 -6.24 -12.45 2.90
C ASP A 140 -5.90 -11.40 1.83
N ILE A 141 -5.36 -10.24 2.24
CA ILE A 141 -4.97 -9.14 1.36
C ILE A 141 -3.81 -8.33 1.95
N VAL A 142 -2.95 -7.79 1.08
CA VAL A 142 -1.86 -6.88 1.44
C VAL A 142 -2.09 -5.52 0.81
N LEU A 143 -2.14 -4.47 1.62
CA LEU A 143 -2.18 -3.08 1.17
C LEU A 143 -0.78 -2.47 1.28
N VAL A 144 -0.30 -1.85 0.20
CA VAL A 144 0.99 -1.16 0.15
C VAL A 144 0.73 0.31 -0.10
N GLU A 145 0.88 1.13 0.93
CA GLU A 145 0.69 2.58 0.83
C GLU A 145 2.03 3.27 0.59
N THR A 146 2.07 4.16 -0.40
CA THR A 146 3.23 5.04 -0.66
C THR A 146 2.89 6.50 -0.42
N VAL A 147 3.90 7.32 -0.12
CA VAL A 147 3.74 8.77 0.09
C VAL A 147 4.26 9.52 -1.12
N GLY A 148 3.35 10.00 -1.97
CA GLY A 148 3.70 10.83 -3.14
C GLY A 148 3.43 10.16 -4.49
N VAL A 149 3.95 10.76 -5.55
CA VAL A 149 3.86 10.34 -6.96
C VAL A 149 5.22 10.50 -7.65
N GLY A 150 6.29 10.08 -7.03
CA GLY A 150 7.64 10.13 -7.59
C GLY A 150 8.09 8.79 -8.21
N GLN A 151 9.34 8.70 -8.65
CA GLN A 151 9.88 7.47 -9.23
C GLN A 151 9.95 6.30 -8.23
N SER A 152 10.22 6.58 -6.96
CA SER A 152 10.24 5.56 -5.91
C SER A 152 8.87 4.90 -5.68
N GLU A 153 7.80 5.66 -5.88
CA GLU A 153 6.43 5.16 -5.78
C GLU A 153 6.08 4.26 -6.97
N VAL A 154 6.56 4.57 -8.16
CA VAL A 154 6.39 3.72 -9.35
C VAL A 154 7.09 2.39 -9.17
N GLU A 155 8.32 2.36 -8.64
CA GLU A 155 9.06 1.12 -8.38
C GLU A 155 8.37 0.20 -7.35
N VAL A 156 7.64 0.76 -6.36
CA VAL A 156 6.82 -0.05 -5.43
C VAL A 156 5.72 -0.78 -6.20
N MET A 157 5.15 -0.13 -7.21
CA MET A 157 4.02 -0.66 -7.95
C MET A 157 4.39 -1.89 -8.79
N ASP A 158 5.68 -2.09 -9.12
CA ASP A 158 6.17 -3.32 -9.78
C ASP A 158 6.04 -4.58 -8.89
N HIS A 159 5.78 -4.40 -7.59
CA HIS A 159 5.67 -5.50 -6.62
C HIS A 159 4.23 -5.79 -6.17
N VAL A 160 3.24 -5.15 -6.77
CA VAL A 160 1.82 -5.31 -6.45
C VAL A 160 1.04 -5.89 -7.63
N ASP A 161 -0.17 -6.38 -7.39
CA ASP A 161 -1.01 -7.00 -8.42
C ASP A 161 -1.98 -5.98 -9.04
N GLN A 162 -2.35 -4.94 -8.26
CA GLN A 162 -3.20 -3.83 -8.69
C GLN A 162 -2.71 -2.51 -8.11
N VAL A 163 -2.82 -1.45 -8.90
CA VAL A 163 -2.46 -0.08 -8.52
C VAL A 163 -3.71 0.79 -8.41
N VAL A 164 -3.93 1.36 -7.24
CA VAL A 164 -4.99 2.33 -6.94
C VAL A 164 -4.38 3.73 -6.86
N LEU A 165 -4.71 4.59 -7.81
CA LEU A 165 -4.32 5.99 -7.78
C LEU A 165 -5.40 6.82 -7.08
N VAL A 166 -5.04 7.43 -5.96
CA VAL A 166 -5.94 8.27 -5.16
C VAL A 166 -5.64 9.73 -5.42
N VAL A 167 -6.64 10.46 -5.89
CA VAL A 167 -6.62 11.91 -6.10
C VAL A 167 -7.72 12.60 -5.29
N SER A 168 -7.73 13.92 -5.24
CA SER A 168 -8.77 14.67 -4.54
C SER A 168 -9.09 15.98 -5.27
N PRO A 169 -10.25 16.64 -4.99
CA PRO A 169 -10.56 17.96 -5.54
C PRO A 169 -9.39 18.94 -5.40
N GLY A 170 -9.13 19.72 -6.46
CA GLY A 170 -7.98 20.63 -6.58
C GLY A 170 -6.78 20.03 -7.34
N TRP A 171 -6.85 18.77 -7.75
CA TRP A 171 -5.76 18.09 -8.48
C TRP A 171 -5.94 18.04 -10.00
N GLY A 172 -7.01 18.61 -10.54
CA GLY A 172 -7.34 18.55 -11.97
C GLY A 172 -6.21 19.05 -12.88
N ASP A 173 -5.64 20.22 -12.60
CA ASP A 173 -4.56 20.81 -13.41
C ASP A 173 -3.25 20.00 -13.32
N GLN A 174 -2.98 19.41 -12.16
CA GLN A 174 -1.77 18.61 -11.95
C GLN A 174 -1.85 17.25 -12.65
N ILE A 175 -3.03 16.65 -12.76
CA ILE A 175 -3.25 15.42 -13.55
C ILE A 175 -2.91 15.65 -15.02
N GLN A 176 -3.24 16.82 -15.55
CA GLN A 176 -2.91 17.19 -16.93
C GLN A 176 -1.43 17.48 -17.13
N ALA A 177 -0.73 17.98 -16.09
CA ALA A 177 0.68 18.33 -16.12
C ALA A 177 1.61 17.15 -15.78
N ASP A 178 1.07 16.06 -15.17
CA ASP A 178 1.89 14.97 -14.66
C ASP A 178 2.45 14.10 -15.81
N LYS A 179 3.78 14.15 -15.94
CA LYS A 179 4.55 13.38 -16.91
C LYS A 179 4.95 11.99 -16.36
N ALA A 180 4.50 11.63 -15.17
CA ALA A 180 5.09 10.55 -14.40
C ALA A 180 4.68 9.14 -14.85
N GLY A 181 3.84 8.98 -15.89
CA GLY A 181 3.42 7.64 -16.35
C GLY A 181 2.55 6.88 -15.35
N ILE A 182 2.22 7.48 -14.18
CA ILE A 182 1.44 6.81 -13.13
C ILE A 182 0.04 6.43 -13.60
N VAL A 183 -0.55 7.21 -14.52
CA VAL A 183 -1.87 6.92 -15.10
C VAL A 183 -1.84 5.63 -15.92
N GLU A 184 -0.72 5.35 -16.60
CA GLU A 184 -0.56 4.20 -17.50
C GLU A 184 -0.45 2.87 -16.75
N ILE A 185 0.01 2.90 -15.49
CA ILE A 185 0.17 1.72 -14.62
C ILE A 185 -0.95 1.60 -13.60
N THR A 186 -1.98 2.47 -13.67
CA THR A 186 -3.09 2.50 -12.71
C THR A 186 -4.22 1.60 -13.17
N ASP A 187 -4.63 0.67 -12.32
CA ASP A 187 -5.76 -0.24 -12.55
C ASP A 187 -7.08 0.33 -12.03
N VAL A 188 -7.04 1.16 -10.98
CA VAL A 188 -8.24 1.76 -10.34
C VAL A 188 -7.97 3.21 -9.99
N PHE A 189 -8.82 4.10 -10.44
CA PHE A 189 -8.78 5.52 -10.08
C PHE A 189 -9.78 5.83 -8.97
N VAL A 190 -9.32 6.54 -7.93
CA VAL A 190 -10.16 6.96 -6.81
C VAL A 190 -10.11 8.48 -6.65
N VAL A 191 -11.25 9.13 -6.81
CA VAL A 191 -11.43 10.52 -6.44
C VAL A 191 -11.93 10.55 -5.00
N ASN A 192 -11.01 10.70 -4.06
CA ASN A 192 -11.32 10.79 -2.63
C ASN A 192 -11.76 12.20 -2.24
N LYS A 193 -12.33 12.34 -1.03
CA LYS A 193 -12.97 13.57 -0.54
C LYS A 193 -14.18 13.97 -1.39
N GLY A 194 -14.99 12.97 -1.72
CA GLY A 194 -16.24 13.11 -2.47
C GLY A 194 -17.27 14.03 -1.80
N ASP A 195 -17.09 14.29 -0.50
CA ASP A 195 -17.83 15.27 0.30
C ASP A 195 -17.50 16.74 -0.03
N ARG A 196 -16.46 16.98 -0.87
CA ARG A 196 -16.00 18.34 -1.22
C ARG A 196 -16.41 18.74 -2.64
N PRO A 197 -16.62 20.06 -2.90
CA PRO A 197 -16.88 20.54 -4.26
C PRO A 197 -15.67 20.30 -5.18
N GLY A 198 -15.95 20.11 -6.48
CA GLY A 198 -14.93 19.96 -7.52
C GLY A 198 -14.59 18.51 -7.89
N VAL A 199 -15.32 17.55 -7.38
CA VAL A 199 -15.18 16.13 -7.72
C VAL A 199 -15.35 15.89 -9.22
N GLU A 200 -16.39 16.47 -9.84
CA GLU A 200 -16.72 16.30 -11.25
C GLU A 200 -15.62 16.87 -12.17
N VAL A 201 -14.92 17.92 -11.71
CA VAL A 201 -13.79 18.51 -12.45
C VAL A 201 -12.64 17.52 -12.51
N VAL A 202 -12.30 16.90 -11.38
CA VAL A 202 -11.21 15.92 -11.29
C VAL A 202 -11.57 14.63 -12.05
N GLN A 203 -12.81 14.14 -11.91
CA GLN A 203 -13.27 12.98 -12.69
C GLN A 203 -13.15 13.22 -14.20
N ARG A 204 -13.57 14.38 -14.68
CA ARG A 204 -13.47 14.74 -16.10
C ARG A 204 -12.01 14.77 -16.55
N ALA A 205 -11.14 15.42 -15.78
CA ALA A 205 -9.70 15.49 -16.08
C ALA A 205 -9.06 14.10 -16.14
N LEU A 206 -9.45 13.18 -15.24
CA LEU A 206 -9.00 11.78 -15.27
C LEU A 206 -9.46 11.08 -16.54
N LEU A 207 -10.75 11.14 -16.86
CA LEU A 207 -11.33 10.49 -18.06
C LEU A 207 -10.68 11.00 -19.36
N GLU A 208 -10.43 12.30 -19.45
CA GLU A 208 -9.70 12.91 -20.58
C GLU A 208 -8.26 12.38 -20.66
N ARG A 209 -7.57 12.27 -19.51
CA ARG A 209 -6.18 11.81 -19.45
C ARG A 209 -6.04 10.31 -19.72
N MET A 210 -7.02 9.52 -19.33
CA MET A 210 -7.05 8.06 -19.55
C MET A 210 -7.11 7.72 -21.06
N GLY A 211 -7.62 8.61 -21.90
CA GLY A 211 -7.54 8.46 -23.36
C GLY A 211 -8.15 7.17 -23.92
N GLY A 212 -9.09 6.55 -23.20
CA GLY A 212 -9.74 5.29 -23.59
C GLY A 212 -9.23 4.07 -22.82
N LEU A 213 -8.38 4.23 -21.81
CA LEU A 213 -8.08 3.15 -20.85
C LEU A 213 -9.37 2.72 -20.13
N GLU A 214 -9.68 1.43 -20.17
CA GLU A 214 -10.82 0.84 -19.47
C GLU A 214 -10.47 0.52 -18.02
N ALA A 215 -10.36 1.55 -17.18
CA ALA A 215 -10.15 1.38 -15.74
C ALA A 215 -11.27 2.10 -14.96
N PRO A 216 -11.76 1.53 -13.85
CA PRO A 216 -12.82 2.14 -13.06
C PRO A 216 -12.36 3.45 -12.41
N VAL A 217 -13.24 4.46 -12.42
CA VAL A 217 -13.08 5.73 -11.71
C VAL A 217 -14.14 5.78 -10.60
N LEU A 218 -13.71 5.60 -9.36
CA LEU A 218 -14.58 5.57 -8.19
C LEU A 218 -14.49 6.88 -7.42
N VAL A 219 -15.59 7.28 -6.79
CA VAL A 219 -15.62 8.41 -5.85
C VAL A 219 -15.76 7.87 -4.44
N THR A 220 -14.92 8.36 -3.54
CA THR A 220 -14.96 7.99 -2.12
C THR A 220 -14.95 9.23 -1.23
N ALA A 221 -15.64 9.16 -0.10
CA ALA A 221 -15.45 10.06 1.03
C ALA A 221 -14.94 9.22 2.22
N ALA A 222 -13.65 8.98 2.26
CA ALA A 222 -13.04 8.03 3.20
C ALA A 222 -13.32 8.36 4.67
N ILE A 223 -13.58 9.63 4.98
CA ILE A 223 -13.86 10.08 6.35
C ILE A 223 -15.20 9.55 6.90
N ASN A 224 -16.16 9.25 6.03
CA ASN A 224 -17.48 8.73 6.40
C ASN A 224 -17.78 7.33 5.79
N GLY A 225 -16.79 6.75 5.07
CA GLY A 225 -16.90 5.42 4.47
C GLY A 225 -17.67 5.36 3.15
N GLU A 226 -18.17 6.47 2.62
CA GLU A 226 -18.89 6.48 1.34
C GLU A 226 -18.00 6.04 0.18
N GLY A 227 -18.52 5.16 -0.68
CA GLY A 227 -17.82 4.62 -1.85
C GLY A 227 -16.74 3.57 -1.52
N VAL A 228 -16.38 3.39 -0.24
CA VAL A 228 -15.36 2.43 0.18
C VAL A 228 -15.77 0.98 -0.08
N PRO A 229 -17.03 0.54 0.16
CA PRO A 229 -17.46 -0.82 -0.18
C PRO A 229 -17.28 -1.13 -1.68
N ALA A 230 -17.61 -0.19 -2.57
CA ALA A 230 -17.43 -0.36 -4.02
C ALA A 230 -15.94 -0.48 -4.41
N LEU A 231 -15.06 0.27 -3.75
CA LEU A 231 -13.62 0.13 -3.95
C LEU A 231 -13.14 -1.26 -3.51
N VAL A 232 -13.58 -1.73 -2.36
CA VAL A 232 -13.22 -3.06 -1.85
C VAL A 232 -13.71 -4.17 -2.78
N ASP A 233 -14.90 -4.04 -3.38
CA ASP A 233 -15.42 -5.01 -4.36
C ASP A 233 -14.54 -5.11 -5.63
N VAL A 234 -13.86 -4.02 -6.00
CA VAL A 234 -12.98 -3.98 -7.18
C VAL A 234 -11.59 -4.54 -6.89
N ILE A 235 -11.06 -4.32 -5.69
CA ILE A 235 -9.68 -4.72 -5.34
C ILE A 235 -9.56 -6.09 -4.68
N ARG A 236 -10.66 -6.72 -4.34
CA ARG A 236 -10.74 -8.06 -3.72
C ARG A 236 -10.94 -9.15 -4.77
#